data_cf4dafc2bdfe849d65f060c3bcaf29c1
#
_entry.id   cf4dafc2bdfe849d65f060c3bcaf29c1
#
_cell.length_a   1.000
_cell.length_b   1.000
_cell.length_c   1.000
_cell.angle_alpha   90.00
_cell.angle_beta   90.00
_cell.angle_gamma   90.00
#
_symmetry.space_group_name_H-M   'P 1'
#
loop_
_entity.id
_entity.type
_entity.pdbx_description
1 polymer ?
#
loop_
_entity_poly.entity_id
_entity_poly.type
_entity_poly.pdbx_seq_one_letter_code
_entity_poly.pdbx_strand_id
1 'polypeptide(L)'
;MSKELEKNYNPSEIEDRLYHKWLEKKYFHAEVNRDKKPFTIVMPPPNITGKLHMGHALDNTMQDIIIRFKRMQGYEALWIPGTDHASISTEVKVTNALKEEGIDKHELGREGFLKRTWEWKKEYGGTITIQLKKIGSSCDWDRERFTMDEGCSKAVQEVFIKLYEKGLIYKGSRIVNWCPVCNTSISDAEVEHEEQAGHFWHINYPVAGEPGRYVEIATTRPETLLGDSALAVNPDD
;
A
#
# COMPACT_ATOMS: atom_id res chain seq x y z
N MET A 1 28.66 -8.12 45.67
CA MET A 1 28.62 -9.45 45.03
C MET A 1 28.48 -9.24 43.55
N SER A 2 29.49 -9.57 42.77
CA SER A 2 29.41 -9.57 41.31
C SER A 2 28.43 -10.69 40.88
N LYS A 3 27.33 -10.34 40.28
CA LYS A 3 26.42 -11.33 39.69
C LYS A 3 27.19 -12.01 38.55
N GLU A 4 27.52 -13.27 38.69
CA GLU A 4 28.05 -14.04 37.56
C GLU A 4 27.05 -14.04 36.45
N LEU A 5 27.48 -13.71 35.22
CA LEU A 5 26.64 -13.78 34.05
C LEU A 5 26.44 -15.25 33.64
N GLU A 6 25.23 -15.58 33.23
CA GLU A 6 24.96 -16.91 32.71
C GLU A 6 25.78 -17.17 31.43
N LYS A 7 26.19 -18.43 31.23
CA LYS A 7 27.02 -18.82 30.08
C LYS A 7 26.31 -18.64 28.73
N ASN A 8 24.99 -18.77 28.74
CA ASN A 8 24.16 -18.66 27.51
C ASN A 8 23.23 -17.46 27.63
N TYR A 9 23.08 -16.73 26.53
CA TYR A 9 22.09 -15.65 26.42
C TYR A 9 20.69 -16.24 26.30
N ASN A 10 19.80 -15.87 27.23
CA ASN A 10 18.38 -16.23 27.16
C ASN A 10 17.54 -14.97 26.79
N PRO A 11 17.11 -14.84 25.53
CA PRO A 11 16.39 -13.65 25.07
C PRO A 11 15.08 -13.42 25.83
N SER A 12 14.34 -14.48 26.18
CA SER A 12 13.03 -14.38 26.83
C SER A 12 13.07 -13.72 28.22
N GLU A 13 14.22 -13.80 28.93
CA GLU A 13 14.40 -13.20 30.25
C GLU A 13 14.86 -11.74 30.18
N ILE A 14 15.45 -11.33 29.08
CA ILE A 14 16.19 -10.07 28.99
C ILE A 14 15.50 -9.06 28.10
N GLU A 15 15.06 -9.46 26.87
CA GLU A 15 14.66 -8.55 25.81
C GLU A 15 13.41 -7.74 26.16
N ASP A 16 12.34 -8.39 26.62
CA ASP A 16 11.09 -7.72 26.96
C ASP A 16 11.30 -6.70 28.08
N ARG A 17 12.06 -7.08 29.12
CA ARG A 17 12.39 -6.20 30.26
C ARG A 17 13.19 -4.98 29.82
N LEU A 18 14.19 -5.15 28.94
CA LEU A 18 14.99 -4.06 28.42
C LEU A 18 14.17 -3.14 27.52
N TYR A 19 13.38 -3.71 26.63
CA TYR A 19 12.56 -2.94 25.72
C TYR A 19 11.51 -2.08 26.45
N HIS A 20 10.82 -2.63 27.45
CA HIS A 20 9.92 -1.88 28.33
C HIS A 20 10.63 -0.72 29.02
N LYS A 21 11.82 -0.97 29.57
CA LYS A 21 12.61 0.10 30.19
C LYS A 21 12.94 1.22 29.20
N TRP A 22 13.25 0.90 27.95
CA TRP A 22 13.53 1.92 26.93
C TRP A 22 12.30 2.76 26.60
N LEU A 23 11.13 2.14 26.53
CA LEU A 23 9.86 2.83 26.31
C LEU A 23 9.48 3.72 27.48
N GLU A 24 9.57 3.22 28.71
CA GLU A 24 9.30 4.00 29.93
C GLU A 24 10.21 5.23 30.04
N LYS A 25 11.49 5.08 29.67
CA LYS A 25 12.47 6.17 29.67
C LYS A 25 12.37 7.07 28.42
N LYS A 26 11.47 6.79 27.51
CA LYS A 26 11.26 7.54 26.26
C LYS A 26 12.54 7.73 25.43
N TYR A 27 13.43 6.75 25.40
CA TYR A 27 14.71 6.85 24.71
C TYR A 27 14.55 6.98 23.17
N PHE A 28 13.41 6.62 22.62
CA PHE A 28 13.13 6.68 21.18
C PHE A 28 12.33 7.92 20.80
N HIS A 29 11.83 8.67 21.78
CA HIS A 29 11.06 9.88 21.57
C HIS A 29 11.99 11.03 21.13
N ALA A 30 11.55 11.82 20.15
CA ALA A 30 12.26 12.98 19.66
C ALA A 30 11.40 14.24 19.81
N GLU A 31 12.04 15.34 20.21
CA GLU A 31 11.40 16.64 20.36
C GLU A 31 12.03 17.66 19.42
N VAL A 32 11.34 18.78 19.20
CA VAL A 32 11.90 19.88 18.43
C VAL A 32 13.03 20.55 19.23
N ASN A 33 14.27 20.25 18.86
CA ASN A 33 15.45 20.85 19.47
C ASN A 33 16.28 21.58 18.41
N ARG A 34 16.33 22.92 18.51
CA ARG A 34 17.05 23.78 17.54
C ARG A 34 18.57 23.75 17.69
N ASP A 35 19.06 23.27 18.82
CA ASP A 35 20.50 23.17 19.12
C ASP A 35 21.12 21.87 18.58
N LYS A 36 20.29 20.93 18.14
CA LYS A 36 20.71 19.66 17.57
C LYS A 36 20.37 19.56 16.09
N LYS A 37 21.22 18.88 15.33
CA LYS A 37 20.90 18.56 13.93
C LYS A 37 19.76 17.54 13.89
N PRO A 38 18.69 17.77 13.12
CA PRO A 38 17.61 16.80 12.97
C PRO A 38 18.03 15.67 12.04
N PHE A 39 17.52 14.46 12.31
CA PHE A 39 17.60 13.32 11.41
C PHE A 39 16.31 12.52 11.51
N THR A 40 15.61 12.35 10.41
CA THR A 40 14.30 11.69 10.42
C THR A 40 14.26 10.55 9.40
N ILE A 41 13.74 9.41 9.85
CA ILE A 41 13.32 8.29 8.99
C ILE A 41 11.81 8.14 9.13
N VAL A 42 11.11 8.03 8.01
CA VAL A 42 9.72 7.58 7.96
C VAL A 42 9.75 6.13 7.51
N MET A 43 9.31 5.23 8.37
CA MET A 43 9.28 3.80 8.05
C MET A 43 8.36 3.56 6.85
N PRO A 44 8.80 2.82 5.81
CA PRO A 44 7.87 2.27 4.83
C PRO A 44 6.82 1.43 5.55
N PRO A 45 5.54 1.84 5.56
CA PRO A 45 4.56 1.23 6.44
C PRO A 45 4.20 -0.17 5.96
N PRO A 46 4.37 -1.23 6.77
CA PRO A 46 3.95 -2.57 6.41
C PRO A 46 2.45 -2.66 6.16
N ASN A 47 2.06 -3.43 5.16
CA ASN A 47 0.67 -3.74 4.84
C ASN A 47 0.02 -4.60 5.93
N ILE A 48 -1.21 -4.29 6.34
CA ILE A 48 -1.97 -5.07 7.33
C ILE A 48 -2.55 -6.38 6.75
N THR A 49 -1.84 -7.01 5.83
CA THR A 49 -2.27 -8.23 5.13
C THR A 49 -1.87 -9.51 5.84
N GLY A 50 -1.12 -9.43 6.94
CA GLY A 50 -0.67 -10.58 7.71
C GLY A 50 0.47 -10.25 8.66
N LYS A 51 1.23 -11.28 9.03
CA LYS A 51 2.40 -11.18 9.89
C LYS A 51 3.61 -10.68 9.09
N LEU A 52 4.57 -10.06 9.78
CA LEU A 52 5.84 -9.69 9.18
C LEU A 52 6.66 -10.93 8.77
N HIS A 53 7.49 -10.79 7.75
CA HIS A 53 8.44 -11.79 7.29
C HIS A 53 9.88 -11.28 7.36
N MET A 54 10.85 -12.12 7.04
CA MET A 54 12.29 -11.79 7.15
C MET A 54 12.70 -10.54 6.35
N GLY A 55 12.04 -10.28 5.21
CA GLY A 55 12.29 -9.05 4.44
C GLY A 55 11.96 -7.79 5.23
N HIS A 56 10.84 -7.78 5.95
CA HIS A 56 10.50 -6.68 6.85
C HIS A 56 11.51 -6.54 8.01
N ALA A 57 11.94 -7.68 8.57
CA ALA A 57 12.95 -7.66 9.63
C ALA A 57 14.28 -7.05 9.15
N LEU A 58 14.73 -7.42 7.93
CA LEU A 58 15.93 -6.87 7.33
C LEU A 58 15.81 -5.36 7.10
N ASP A 59 14.74 -4.91 6.42
CA ASP A 59 14.49 -3.51 6.14
C ASP A 59 14.47 -2.66 7.42
N ASN A 60 13.70 -3.09 8.43
CA ASN A 60 13.61 -2.39 9.71
C ASN A 60 14.92 -2.40 10.49
N THR A 61 15.68 -3.50 10.45
CA THR A 61 16.98 -3.57 11.12
C THR A 61 17.97 -2.57 10.51
N MET A 62 18.00 -2.42 9.19
CA MET A 62 18.85 -1.43 8.52
C MET A 62 18.51 -0.01 8.95
N GLN A 63 17.23 0.33 9.00
CA GLN A 63 16.77 1.64 9.48
C GLN A 63 17.11 1.85 10.97
N ASP A 64 16.92 0.81 11.80
CA ASP A 64 17.21 0.88 13.25
C ASP A 64 18.70 1.11 13.51
N ILE A 65 19.59 0.48 12.77
CA ILE A 65 21.03 0.71 12.86
C ILE A 65 21.36 2.17 12.60
N ILE A 66 20.81 2.75 11.51
CA ILE A 66 21.07 4.13 11.13
C ILE A 66 20.53 5.10 12.18
N ILE A 67 19.30 4.92 12.66
CA ILE A 67 18.69 5.83 13.60
C ILE A 67 19.41 5.79 14.97
N ARG A 68 19.82 4.60 15.43
CA ARG A 68 20.62 4.44 16.65
C ARG A 68 21.99 5.10 16.51
N PHE A 69 22.64 4.92 15.37
CA PHE A 69 23.92 5.56 15.07
C PHE A 69 23.81 7.09 15.11
N LYS A 70 22.74 7.66 14.54
CA LYS A 70 22.49 9.10 14.57
C LYS A 70 22.22 9.61 15.98
N ARG A 71 21.49 8.88 16.82
CA ARG A 71 21.33 9.23 18.25
C ARG A 71 22.66 9.23 18.98
N MET A 72 23.54 8.25 18.74
CA MET A 72 24.88 8.21 19.32
C MET A 72 25.76 9.37 18.88
N GLN A 73 25.55 9.90 17.67
CA GLN A 73 26.23 11.10 17.17
C GLN A 73 25.66 12.40 17.74
N GLY A 74 24.63 12.36 18.58
CA GLY A 74 24.02 13.54 19.20
C GLY A 74 22.96 14.23 18.35
N TYR A 75 22.50 13.62 17.25
CA TYR A 75 21.38 14.16 16.47
C TYR A 75 20.07 14.07 17.24
N GLU A 76 19.14 14.99 16.96
CA GLU A 76 17.74 14.80 17.31
C GLU A 76 17.13 13.85 16.28
N ALA A 77 17.07 12.57 16.62
CA ALA A 77 16.80 11.53 15.66
C ALA A 77 15.39 10.94 15.87
N LEU A 78 14.53 11.12 14.88
CA LEU A 78 13.15 10.65 14.85
C LEU A 78 12.98 9.51 13.85
N TRP A 79 12.42 8.38 14.31
CA TRP A 79 11.96 7.31 13.43
C TRP A 79 10.47 7.09 13.63
N ILE A 80 9.69 7.43 12.59
CA ILE A 80 8.22 7.39 12.63
C ILE A 80 7.75 6.02 12.15
N PRO A 81 7.10 5.22 13.01
CA PRO A 81 6.49 3.95 12.61
C PRO A 81 5.11 4.17 12.01
N GLY A 82 4.65 3.18 11.23
CA GLY A 82 3.30 3.18 10.70
C GLY A 82 2.91 1.84 10.11
N THR A 83 1.63 1.73 9.76
CA THR A 83 1.07 0.59 9.03
C THR A 83 0.20 1.09 7.88
N ASP A 84 0.15 0.28 6.79
CA ASP A 84 -0.63 0.61 5.60
C ASP A 84 -1.89 -0.25 5.51
N HIS A 85 -3.00 0.40 5.14
CA HIS A 85 -4.29 -0.27 4.92
C HIS A 85 -4.29 -1.19 3.69
N ALA A 86 -3.35 -1.02 2.76
CA ALA A 86 -3.11 -1.86 1.57
C ALA A 86 -4.35 -2.14 0.69
N SER A 87 -5.43 -1.38 0.84
CA SER A 87 -6.63 -1.38 0.01
C SER A 87 -7.06 -2.76 -0.52
N ILE A 88 -6.88 -3.05 -1.82
CA ILE A 88 -7.30 -4.27 -2.51
C ILE A 88 -6.75 -5.54 -1.85
N SER A 89 -5.47 -5.54 -1.46
CA SER A 89 -4.85 -6.70 -0.82
C SER A 89 -5.51 -7.05 0.51
N THR A 90 -5.87 -6.06 1.31
CA THR A 90 -6.62 -6.25 2.57
C THR A 90 -8.05 -6.71 2.28
N GLU A 91 -8.72 -6.13 1.27
CA GLU A 91 -10.06 -6.55 0.86
C GLU A 91 -10.08 -8.04 0.47
N VAL A 92 -9.10 -8.50 -0.32
CA VAL A 92 -8.97 -9.91 -0.70
C VAL A 92 -8.81 -10.80 0.54
N LYS A 93 -7.96 -10.40 1.49
CA LYS A 93 -7.75 -11.17 2.74
C LYS A 93 -9.02 -11.27 3.58
N VAL A 94 -9.72 -10.16 3.78
CA VAL A 94 -10.98 -10.13 4.53
C VAL A 94 -12.06 -10.94 3.81
N THR A 95 -12.15 -10.83 2.48
CA THR A 95 -13.10 -11.61 1.67
C THR A 95 -12.84 -13.10 1.78
N ASN A 96 -11.57 -13.52 1.76
CA ASN A 96 -11.23 -14.95 1.92
C ASN A 96 -11.56 -15.46 3.33
N ALA A 97 -11.28 -14.69 4.37
CA ALA A 97 -11.66 -15.03 5.74
C ALA A 97 -13.19 -15.17 5.89
N LEU A 98 -13.97 -14.27 5.29
CA LEU A 98 -15.43 -14.37 5.27
C LEU A 98 -15.92 -15.64 4.55
N LYS A 99 -15.29 -15.99 3.41
CA LYS A 99 -15.61 -17.22 2.69
C LYS A 99 -15.35 -18.49 3.52
N GLU A 100 -14.26 -18.50 4.29
CA GLU A 100 -13.95 -19.61 5.22
C GLU A 100 -15.01 -19.72 6.33
N GLU A 101 -15.62 -18.59 6.74
CA GLU A 101 -16.75 -18.54 7.67
C GLU A 101 -18.11 -18.86 7.00
N GLY A 102 -18.14 -19.07 5.68
CA GLY A 102 -19.36 -19.30 4.90
C GLY A 102 -20.19 -18.04 4.64
N ILE A 103 -19.60 -16.85 4.74
CA ILE A 103 -20.27 -15.56 4.59
C ILE A 103 -19.92 -14.94 3.23
N ASP A 104 -20.94 -14.53 2.46
CA ASP A 104 -20.73 -13.74 1.25
C ASP A 104 -20.60 -12.25 1.62
N LYS A 105 -19.53 -11.60 1.13
CA LYS A 105 -19.30 -10.16 1.37
C LYS A 105 -20.46 -9.29 0.86
N HIS A 106 -21.13 -9.71 -0.21
CA HIS A 106 -22.25 -8.95 -0.78
C HIS A 106 -23.50 -9.00 0.10
N GLU A 107 -23.72 -10.10 0.85
CA GLU A 107 -24.81 -10.22 1.82
C GLU A 107 -24.60 -9.31 3.04
N LEU A 108 -23.33 -9.10 3.44
CA LEU A 108 -23.01 -8.16 4.53
C LEU A 108 -23.30 -6.71 4.19
N GLY A 109 -23.30 -6.36 2.91
CA GLY A 109 -23.34 -4.98 2.46
C GLY A 109 -22.08 -4.18 2.88
N ARG A 110 -22.05 -2.91 2.47
CA ARG A 110 -20.90 -2.03 2.69
C ARG A 110 -20.53 -1.86 4.17
N GLU A 111 -21.51 -1.60 5.01
CA GLU A 111 -21.28 -1.30 6.45
C GLU A 111 -20.76 -2.54 7.19
N GLY A 112 -21.36 -3.70 6.93
CA GLY A 112 -20.90 -4.97 7.52
C GLY A 112 -19.48 -5.34 7.08
N PHE A 113 -19.18 -5.17 5.81
CA PHE A 113 -17.84 -5.41 5.29
C PHE A 113 -16.79 -4.46 5.89
N LEU A 114 -17.10 -3.16 5.99
CA LEU A 114 -16.21 -2.19 6.62
C LEU A 114 -15.95 -2.52 8.09
N LYS A 115 -16.99 -2.94 8.83
CA LYS A 115 -16.82 -3.38 10.23
C LYS A 115 -15.80 -4.52 10.33
N ARG A 116 -15.94 -5.58 9.49
CA ARG A 116 -15.01 -6.70 9.45
C ARG A 116 -13.59 -6.28 9.07
N THR A 117 -13.46 -5.33 8.14
CA THR A 117 -12.16 -4.79 7.74
C THR A 117 -11.48 -4.01 8.88
N TRP A 118 -12.24 -3.26 9.69
CA TRP A 118 -11.70 -2.61 10.87
C TRP A 118 -11.31 -3.57 11.99
N GLU A 119 -12.04 -4.68 12.15
CA GLU A 119 -11.68 -5.77 13.07
C GLU A 119 -10.36 -6.41 12.62
N TRP A 120 -10.22 -6.71 11.34
CA TRP A 120 -8.97 -7.19 10.72
C TRP A 120 -7.81 -6.23 10.98
N LYS A 121 -8.00 -4.94 10.75
CA LYS A 121 -6.98 -3.91 11.03
C LYS A 121 -6.56 -3.93 12.50
N LYS A 122 -7.49 -4.08 13.42
CA LYS A 122 -7.18 -4.11 14.86
C LYS A 122 -6.32 -5.32 15.21
N GLU A 123 -6.61 -6.47 14.66
CA GLU A 123 -5.89 -7.71 14.90
C GLU A 123 -4.48 -7.67 14.29
N TYR A 124 -4.39 -7.47 12.98
CA TYR A 124 -3.13 -7.58 12.25
C TYR A 124 -2.23 -6.35 12.40
N GLY A 125 -2.79 -5.16 12.46
CA GLY A 125 -2.02 -3.95 12.77
C GLY A 125 -1.37 -4.01 14.15
N GLY A 126 -2.11 -4.49 15.15
CA GLY A 126 -1.56 -4.72 16.50
C GLY A 126 -0.44 -5.78 16.51
N THR A 127 -0.61 -6.87 15.76
CA THR A 127 0.40 -7.92 15.63
C THR A 127 1.68 -7.40 15.00
N ILE A 128 1.59 -6.60 13.93
CA ILE A 128 2.75 -5.97 13.26
C ILE A 128 3.54 -5.10 14.25
N THR A 129 2.86 -4.23 14.98
CA THR A 129 3.50 -3.37 15.99
C THR A 129 4.19 -4.17 17.07
N ILE A 130 3.58 -5.26 17.57
CA ILE A 130 4.19 -6.17 18.53
C ILE A 130 5.45 -6.83 17.94
N GLN A 131 5.39 -7.32 16.70
CA GLN A 131 6.53 -7.94 16.03
C GLN A 131 7.69 -6.97 15.84
N LEU A 132 7.41 -5.72 15.43
CA LEU A 132 8.42 -4.66 15.32
C LEU A 132 9.09 -4.36 16.67
N LYS A 133 8.30 -4.29 17.74
CA LYS A 133 8.86 -4.14 19.11
C LYS A 133 9.70 -5.34 19.51
N LYS A 134 9.30 -6.54 19.11
CA LYS A 134 10.02 -7.79 19.45
C LYS A 134 11.38 -7.90 18.76
N ILE A 135 11.52 -7.40 17.53
CA ILE A 135 12.84 -7.28 16.87
C ILE A 135 13.67 -6.09 17.36
N GLY A 136 13.15 -5.32 18.33
CA GLY A 136 13.88 -4.24 18.99
C GLY A 136 13.83 -2.88 18.28
N SER A 137 12.93 -2.66 17.33
CA SER A 137 12.83 -1.41 16.57
C SER A 137 12.69 -0.20 17.48
N SER A 138 13.60 0.76 17.37
CA SER A 138 13.66 1.95 18.22
C SER A 138 12.89 3.13 17.68
N CYS A 139 11.63 2.87 17.30
CA CYS A 139 10.71 3.88 16.78
C CYS A 139 10.13 4.77 17.88
N ASP A 140 9.73 5.98 17.51
CA ASP A 140 8.90 6.85 18.35
C ASP A 140 7.43 6.40 18.24
N TRP A 141 7.05 5.48 19.12
CA TRP A 141 5.72 4.85 19.13
C TRP A 141 4.59 5.82 19.51
N ASP A 142 4.91 6.94 20.16
CA ASP A 142 3.93 8.00 20.44
C ASP A 142 3.45 8.69 19.13
N ARG A 143 4.21 8.51 18.04
CA ARG A 143 3.91 9.03 16.69
C ARG A 143 3.54 7.96 15.68
N GLU A 144 3.13 6.78 16.14
CA GLU A 144 2.63 5.73 15.25
C GLU A 144 1.48 6.23 14.39
N ARG A 145 1.53 5.91 13.08
CA ARG A 145 0.52 6.32 12.10
C ARG A 145 -0.09 5.10 11.43
N PHE A 146 -1.34 5.27 11.01
CA PHE A 146 -2.01 4.37 10.10
C PHE A 146 -2.51 5.16 8.90
N THR A 147 -2.29 4.66 7.69
CA THR A 147 -2.58 5.42 6.45
C THR A 147 -4.03 5.86 6.29
N MET A 148 -4.98 5.25 7.05
CA MET A 148 -6.38 5.69 7.12
C MET A 148 -6.77 6.29 8.48
N ASP A 149 -5.83 6.71 9.31
CA ASP A 149 -6.17 7.44 10.53
C ASP A 149 -6.79 8.82 10.18
N GLU A 150 -7.40 9.46 11.15
CA GLU A 150 -8.10 10.72 10.95
C GLU A 150 -7.19 11.81 10.35
N GLY A 151 -5.95 11.92 10.86
CA GLY A 151 -4.98 12.91 10.37
C GLY A 151 -4.53 12.67 8.95
N CYS A 152 -4.21 11.41 8.59
CA CYS A 152 -3.85 11.03 7.22
C CYS A 152 -5.03 11.20 6.27
N SER A 153 -6.23 10.80 6.67
CA SER A 153 -7.45 10.97 5.88
C SER A 153 -7.74 12.44 5.59
N LYS A 154 -7.61 13.30 6.59
CA LYS A 154 -7.78 14.76 6.42
C LYS A 154 -6.74 15.36 5.49
N ALA A 155 -5.48 14.94 5.63
CA ALA A 155 -4.40 15.41 4.76
C ALA A 155 -4.62 15.02 3.30
N VAL A 156 -5.07 13.79 3.03
CA VAL A 156 -5.40 13.31 1.68
C VAL A 156 -6.54 14.13 1.07
N GLN A 157 -7.60 14.38 1.84
CA GLN A 157 -8.73 15.22 1.39
C GLN A 157 -8.27 16.65 1.06
N GLU A 158 -7.46 17.25 1.91
CA GLU A 158 -6.94 18.61 1.68
C GLU A 158 -6.09 18.69 0.42
N VAL A 159 -5.20 17.71 0.20
CA VAL A 159 -4.37 17.65 -1.02
C VAL A 159 -5.24 17.46 -2.26
N PHE A 160 -6.25 16.58 -2.21
CA PHE A 160 -7.18 16.37 -3.33
C PHE A 160 -7.91 17.67 -3.71
N ILE A 161 -8.46 18.38 -2.71
CA ILE A 161 -9.18 19.65 -2.92
C ILE A 161 -8.24 20.68 -3.56
N LYS A 162 -7.04 20.86 -3.02
CA LYS A 162 -6.05 21.81 -3.56
C LYS A 162 -5.64 21.49 -5.01
N LEU A 163 -5.51 20.22 -5.35
CA LEU A 163 -5.18 19.80 -6.72
C LEU A 163 -6.37 20.04 -7.67
N TYR A 164 -7.59 19.80 -7.21
CA TYR A 164 -8.80 20.10 -7.97
C TYR A 164 -8.95 21.61 -8.23
N GLU A 165 -8.77 22.45 -7.20
CA GLU A 165 -8.82 23.92 -7.31
C GLU A 165 -7.77 24.48 -8.27
N LYS A 166 -6.60 23.81 -8.39
CA LYS A 166 -5.55 24.16 -9.37
C LYS A 166 -5.83 23.62 -10.77
N GLY A 167 -6.93 22.93 -11.02
CA GLY A 167 -7.26 22.32 -12.30
C GLY A 167 -6.37 21.13 -12.69
N LEU A 168 -5.60 20.57 -11.75
CA LEU A 168 -4.72 19.43 -11.99
C LEU A 168 -5.45 18.09 -11.93
N ILE A 169 -6.60 18.05 -11.28
CA ILE A 169 -7.49 16.89 -11.21
C ILE A 169 -8.80 17.25 -11.91
N TYR A 170 -9.22 16.39 -12.83
CA TYR A 170 -10.48 16.53 -13.55
C TYR A 170 -11.09 15.15 -13.81
N LYS A 171 -12.41 15.11 -14.01
CA LYS A 171 -13.14 13.90 -14.39
C LYS A 171 -13.04 13.69 -15.90
N GLY A 172 -12.59 12.52 -16.31
CA GLY A 172 -12.48 12.15 -17.73
C GLY A 172 -12.62 10.65 -17.94
N SER A 173 -12.89 10.24 -19.17
CA SER A 173 -12.93 8.83 -19.56
C SER A 173 -11.61 8.46 -20.24
N ARG A 174 -11.01 7.35 -19.82
CA ARG A 174 -9.79 6.79 -20.41
C ARG A 174 -9.88 5.27 -20.43
N ILE A 175 -9.12 4.65 -21.35
CA ILE A 175 -8.92 3.20 -21.33
C ILE A 175 -8.04 2.86 -20.13
N VAL A 176 -8.49 1.90 -19.31
CA VAL A 176 -7.77 1.42 -18.12
C VAL A 176 -7.72 -0.10 -18.14
N ASN A 177 -6.72 -0.68 -17.47
CA ASN A 177 -6.70 -2.10 -17.18
C ASN A 177 -7.77 -2.41 -16.14
N TRP A 178 -8.60 -3.41 -16.42
CA TRP A 178 -9.72 -3.79 -15.56
C TRP A 178 -9.66 -5.26 -15.20
N CYS A 179 -9.78 -5.58 -13.92
CA CYS A 179 -9.90 -6.95 -13.44
C CYS A 179 -11.38 -7.31 -13.23
N PRO A 180 -11.95 -8.22 -14.04
CA PRO A 180 -13.36 -8.61 -13.92
C PRO A 180 -13.66 -9.46 -12.68
N VAL A 181 -12.63 -10.07 -12.09
CA VAL A 181 -12.75 -10.87 -10.84
C VAL A 181 -12.82 -9.97 -9.62
N CYS A 182 -11.90 -9.00 -9.52
CA CYS A 182 -11.89 -8.03 -8.43
C CYS A 182 -12.89 -6.90 -8.65
N ASN A 183 -13.42 -6.75 -9.87
CA ASN A 183 -14.34 -5.70 -10.28
C ASN A 183 -13.79 -4.29 -10.01
N THR A 184 -12.51 -4.07 -10.36
CA THR A 184 -11.78 -2.81 -10.17
C THR A 184 -10.76 -2.57 -11.27
N SER A 185 -10.34 -1.32 -11.44
CA SER A 185 -9.14 -0.98 -12.24
C SER A 185 -7.89 -1.47 -11.51
N ILE A 186 -6.87 -1.82 -12.29
CA ILE A 186 -5.55 -2.25 -11.81
C ILE A 186 -4.47 -1.36 -12.45
N SER A 187 -3.33 -1.24 -11.77
CA SER A 187 -2.19 -0.50 -12.29
C SER A 187 -1.46 -1.29 -13.39
N ASP A 188 -0.70 -0.60 -14.25
CA ASP A 188 0.09 -1.26 -15.29
C ASP A 188 1.12 -2.23 -14.72
N ALA A 189 1.61 -1.97 -13.50
CA ALA A 189 2.57 -2.84 -12.81
C ALA A 189 1.98 -4.18 -12.36
N GLU A 190 0.66 -4.28 -12.27
CA GLU A 190 -0.07 -5.49 -11.88
C GLU A 190 -0.51 -6.33 -13.08
N VAL A 191 -0.26 -5.86 -14.31
CA VAL A 191 -0.64 -6.54 -15.55
C VAL A 191 0.49 -7.46 -15.99
N GLU A 192 0.20 -8.76 -16.07
CA GLU A 192 1.08 -9.75 -16.67
C GLU A 192 0.64 -9.98 -18.12
N HIS A 193 1.57 -9.81 -19.05
CA HIS A 193 1.32 -9.99 -20.48
C HIS A 193 1.70 -11.42 -20.88
N GLU A 194 0.75 -12.11 -21.51
CA GLU A 194 0.95 -13.44 -22.06
C GLU A 194 0.75 -13.43 -23.58
N GLU A 195 1.61 -14.16 -24.30
CA GLU A 195 1.45 -14.35 -25.73
C GLU A 195 0.35 -15.36 -26.02
N GLN A 196 -0.66 -14.95 -26.82
CA GLN A 196 -1.72 -15.83 -27.28
C GLN A 196 -1.74 -15.86 -28.81
N ALA A 197 -1.98 -17.05 -29.37
CA ALA A 197 -2.21 -17.20 -30.79
C ALA A 197 -3.50 -16.46 -31.19
N GLY A 198 -3.39 -15.52 -32.10
CA GLY A 198 -4.50 -14.68 -32.54
C GLY A 198 -4.44 -14.41 -34.03
N HIS A 199 -5.44 -13.69 -34.52
CA HIS A 199 -5.54 -13.28 -35.92
C HIS A 199 -5.82 -11.79 -36.00
N PHE A 200 -5.39 -11.16 -37.07
CA PHE A 200 -5.90 -9.87 -37.47
C PHE A 200 -7.14 -10.03 -38.38
N TRP A 201 -8.22 -9.39 -37.95
CA TRP A 201 -9.50 -9.38 -38.66
C TRP A 201 -9.56 -8.06 -39.44
N HIS A 202 -9.62 -8.17 -40.78
CA HIS A 202 -9.71 -7.02 -41.67
C HIS A 202 -11.18 -6.67 -41.88
N ILE A 203 -11.54 -5.42 -41.65
CA ILE A 203 -12.90 -4.92 -41.72
C ILE A 203 -12.92 -3.68 -42.66
N ASN A 204 -13.78 -3.72 -43.67
CA ASN A 204 -13.94 -2.63 -44.62
C ASN A 204 -15.14 -1.74 -44.26
N TYR A 205 -14.86 -0.48 -43.94
CA TYR A 205 -15.88 0.55 -43.70
C TYR A 205 -16.14 1.34 -44.96
N PRO A 206 -17.38 1.37 -45.50
CA PRO A 206 -17.70 2.12 -46.71
C PRO A 206 -17.61 3.62 -46.46
N VAL A 207 -17.05 4.35 -47.44
CA VAL A 207 -16.99 5.82 -47.40
C VAL A 207 -18.33 6.39 -47.84
N ALA A 208 -18.91 7.26 -47.02
CA ALA A 208 -20.20 7.87 -47.32
C ALA A 208 -20.14 8.74 -48.61
N GLY A 209 -21.04 8.48 -49.53
CA GLY A 209 -21.11 9.22 -50.80
C GLY A 209 -20.14 8.74 -51.90
N GLU A 210 -19.29 7.75 -51.64
CA GLU A 210 -18.33 7.19 -52.59
C GLU A 210 -18.51 5.68 -52.77
N PRO A 211 -19.45 5.23 -53.64
CA PRO A 211 -19.69 3.80 -53.84
C PRO A 211 -18.46 3.06 -54.32
N GLY A 212 -18.14 1.94 -53.61
CA GLY A 212 -16.98 1.11 -53.93
C GLY A 212 -15.66 1.56 -53.28
N ARG A 213 -15.66 2.66 -52.53
CA ARG A 213 -14.51 3.08 -51.71
C ARG A 213 -14.70 2.66 -50.25
N TYR A 214 -13.66 2.11 -49.66
CA TYR A 214 -13.63 1.60 -48.30
C TYR A 214 -12.39 2.09 -47.57
N VAL A 215 -12.50 2.24 -46.27
CA VAL A 215 -11.36 2.33 -45.34
C VAL A 215 -11.22 0.97 -44.67
N GLU A 216 -10.09 0.32 -44.83
CA GLU A 216 -9.80 -0.96 -44.22
C GLU A 216 -9.13 -0.71 -42.87
N ILE A 217 -9.60 -1.41 -41.83
CA ILE A 217 -8.97 -1.50 -40.53
C ILE A 217 -8.62 -2.95 -40.24
N ALA A 218 -7.63 -3.16 -39.35
CA ALA A 218 -7.30 -4.48 -38.81
C ALA A 218 -7.40 -4.48 -37.28
N THR A 219 -8.05 -5.48 -36.72
CA THR A 219 -8.21 -5.62 -35.28
C THR A 219 -7.98 -7.07 -34.83
N THR A 220 -7.45 -7.26 -33.66
CA THR A 220 -7.38 -8.58 -32.99
C THR A 220 -8.65 -8.92 -32.23
N ARG A 221 -9.59 -7.96 -32.08
CA ARG A 221 -10.84 -8.09 -31.32
C ARG A 221 -12.03 -7.67 -32.19
N PRO A 222 -12.54 -8.55 -33.08
CA PRO A 222 -13.61 -8.21 -34.02
C PRO A 222 -14.94 -7.85 -33.34
N GLU A 223 -15.14 -8.30 -32.09
CA GLU A 223 -16.31 -7.94 -31.28
C GLU A 223 -16.45 -6.45 -31.00
N THR A 224 -15.37 -5.68 -31.10
CA THR A 224 -15.40 -4.21 -30.92
C THR A 224 -16.18 -3.49 -32.04
N LEU A 225 -16.36 -4.12 -33.21
CA LEU A 225 -17.12 -3.60 -34.32
C LEU A 225 -18.52 -3.07 -33.93
N LEU A 226 -19.17 -3.75 -32.99
CA LEU A 226 -20.51 -3.38 -32.52
C LEU A 226 -20.53 -2.07 -31.70
N GLY A 227 -19.38 -1.61 -31.26
CA GLY A 227 -19.21 -0.38 -30.49
C GLY A 227 -18.56 0.77 -31.28
N ASP A 228 -18.16 0.53 -32.51
CA ASP A 228 -17.45 1.53 -33.33
C ASP A 228 -18.35 2.71 -33.68
N SER A 229 -17.88 3.90 -33.34
CA SER A 229 -18.59 5.17 -33.64
C SER A 229 -17.83 6.05 -34.61
N ALA A 230 -16.54 5.84 -34.81
CA ALA A 230 -15.69 6.59 -35.73
C ALA A 230 -14.41 5.82 -36.06
N LEU A 231 -13.77 6.17 -37.15
CA LEU A 231 -12.43 5.75 -37.53
C LEU A 231 -11.48 6.93 -37.42
N ALA A 232 -10.32 6.67 -36.82
CA ALA A 232 -9.22 7.64 -36.78
C ALA A 232 -8.07 7.11 -37.65
N VAL A 233 -7.55 7.96 -38.52
CA VAL A 233 -6.43 7.64 -39.41
C VAL A 233 -5.27 8.61 -39.13
N ASN A 234 -4.05 8.15 -39.37
CA ASN A 234 -2.91 9.05 -39.41
C ASN A 234 -3.01 9.91 -40.71
N PRO A 235 -2.94 11.24 -40.64
CA PRO A 235 -3.05 12.08 -41.83
C PRO A 235 -1.89 11.90 -42.83
N ASP A 236 -0.78 11.31 -42.38
CA ASP A 236 0.42 11.06 -43.18
C ASP A 236 0.50 9.61 -43.73
N ASP A 237 -0.55 8.80 -43.54
CA ASP A 237 -0.61 7.38 -43.95
C ASP A 237 -1.20 7.23 -45.38
#